data_61bea4862017ff4bc4c5e5fff55e8306
#
_entry.id   61bea4862017ff4bc4c5e5fff55e8306
#
_cell.length_a   1.000
_cell.length_b   1.000
_cell.length_c   1.000
_cell.angle_alpha   90.00
_cell.angle_beta   90.00
_cell.angle_gamma   90.00
#
_symmetry.space_group_name_H-M   'P 1'
#
loop_
_entity.id
_entity.type
_entity.pdbx_description
1 polymer ?
#
loop_
_entity_poly.entity_id
_entity_poly.type
_entity_poly.pdbx_seq_one_letter_code
_entity_poly.pdbx_strand_id
1 'polypeptide(L)'
;MTSRADDEKFMARAIEVSLRHQGQTLTNPSVGCVLVKDGQIIAEAVTAIGGRPHAERQALEIAGEAARGATAYVTLEPCSHWGKTPPCANALVEYGVARVVVAVDDPDERVSGRGYTILRDAGIVVETGLLRDEGKRALAGYLTRQMKKRPHVILKLAVSADGMIGREGEGQVAITGAESRRVVHELRARCDGILVGIRTAIADDPELTVRIAGMERRSPVRIVLDRQFELPLMSKLVRSAREVPVIVAALPPSALPGISPSRGRSARRCPLAQILNPFLILQPLMLGKTVPHRSPP
;
A
#
# COMPACT_ATOMS: atom_id res chain seq x y z
N MET A 1 -32.78 -2.43 13.66
CA MET A 1 -31.87 -2.92 12.62
C MET A 1 -31.76 -1.83 11.56
N THR A 2 -30.56 -1.53 11.13
CA THR A 2 -30.30 -0.62 10.00
C THR A 2 -30.85 -1.23 8.71
N SER A 3 -31.33 -0.40 7.78
CA SER A 3 -31.72 -0.89 6.45
C SER A 3 -30.46 -1.27 5.64
N ARG A 4 -30.64 -2.09 4.60
CA ARG A 4 -29.50 -2.44 3.70
C ARG A 4 -28.86 -1.21 3.08
N ALA A 5 -29.65 -0.20 2.73
CA ALA A 5 -29.15 1.06 2.18
C ALA A 5 -28.31 1.85 3.19
N ASP A 6 -28.69 1.82 4.48
CA ASP A 6 -27.88 2.43 5.53
C ASP A 6 -26.56 1.66 5.73
N ASP A 7 -26.62 0.33 5.71
CA ASP A 7 -25.42 -0.50 5.80
C ASP A 7 -24.43 -0.22 4.66
N GLU A 8 -24.92 -0.10 3.43
CA GLU A 8 -24.10 0.27 2.27
C GLU A 8 -23.47 1.66 2.42
N LYS A 9 -24.22 2.63 2.94
CA LYS A 9 -23.72 3.97 3.23
C LYS A 9 -22.59 3.97 4.26
N PHE A 10 -22.74 3.22 5.36
CA PHE A 10 -21.72 3.15 6.41
C PHE A 10 -20.50 2.35 5.97
N MET A 11 -20.68 1.28 5.20
CA MET A 11 -19.56 0.55 4.62
C MET A 11 -18.81 1.38 3.58
N ALA A 12 -19.51 2.13 2.73
CA ALA A 12 -18.89 3.07 1.79
C ALA A 12 -18.04 4.10 2.54
N ARG A 13 -18.54 4.60 3.68
CA ARG A 13 -17.77 5.50 4.54
C ARG A 13 -16.52 4.83 5.12
N ALA A 14 -16.61 3.57 5.59
CA ALA A 14 -15.46 2.82 6.08
C ALA A 14 -14.41 2.63 4.97
N ILE A 15 -14.84 2.36 3.73
CA ILE A 15 -13.95 2.24 2.57
C ILE A 15 -13.26 3.59 2.28
N GLU A 16 -13.99 4.70 2.28
CA GLU A 16 -13.42 6.04 2.10
C GLU A 16 -12.37 6.35 3.17
N VAL A 17 -12.68 6.06 4.43
CA VAL A 17 -11.76 6.23 5.56
C VAL A 17 -10.48 5.42 5.37
N SER A 18 -10.58 4.18 4.86
CA SER A 18 -9.44 3.30 4.61
C SER A 18 -8.42 3.88 3.61
N LEU A 19 -8.85 4.75 2.69
CA LEU A 19 -7.97 5.36 1.69
C LEU A 19 -7.02 6.42 2.27
N ARG A 20 -7.31 6.95 3.46
CA ARG A 20 -6.57 8.08 4.06
C ARG A 20 -5.09 7.77 4.32
N HIS A 21 -4.75 6.53 4.70
CA HIS A 21 -3.39 6.11 5.02
C HIS A 21 -2.79 5.10 4.06
N GLN A 22 -3.38 4.92 2.86
CA GLN A 22 -2.74 4.09 1.82
C GLN A 22 -1.33 4.58 1.50
N GLY A 23 -0.39 3.65 1.34
CA GLY A 23 1.04 3.93 1.13
C GLY A 23 1.79 4.33 2.41
N GLN A 24 1.14 4.34 3.59
CA GLN A 24 1.75 4.78 4.85
C GLN A 24 1.67 3.73 5.97
N THR A 25 1.08 2.58 5.72
CA THR A 25 0.84 1.53 6.73
C THR A 25 1.89 0.41 6.68
N LEU A 26 2.98 0.60 5.96
CA LEU A 26 4.04 -0.40 5.74
C LEU A 26 3.45 -1.71 5.19
N THR A 27 3.71 -2.84 5.88
CA THR A 27 3.22 -4.15 5.47
C THR A 27 1.79 -4.45 5.91
N ASN A 28 1.18 -3.62 6.75
CA ASN A 28 -0.21 -3.78 7.17
C ASN A 28 -1.18 -3.20 6.12
N PRO A 29 -2.39 -3.76 5.98
CA PRO A 29 -3.40 -3.13 5.14
C PRO A 29 -3.89 -1.81 5.76
N SER A 30 -4.25 -0.84 4.92
CA SER A 30 -4.98 0.33 5.38
C SER A 30 -6.45 -0.03 5.49
N VAL A 31 -6.90 -0.35 6.69
CA VAL A 31 -8.27 -0.74 7.03
C VAL A 31 -9.03 0.47 7.55
N GLY A 32 -10.30 0.60 7.18
CA GLY A 32 -11.23 1.56 7.78
C GLY A 32 -12.22 0.86 8.70
N CYS A 33 -12.53 1.49 9.82
CA CYS A 33 -13.56 1.05 10.76
C CYS A 33 -14.47 2.23 11.09
N VAL A 34 -15.80 2.00 10.98
CA VAL A 34 -16.85 2.96 11.36
C VAL A 34 -17.77 2.29 12.36
N LEU A 35 -17.93 2.88 13.53
CA LEU A 35 -18.86 2.45 14.57
C LEU A 35 -20.13 3.27 14.48
N VAL A 36 -21.27 2.57 14.44
CA VAL A 36 -22.60 3.17 14.32
C VAL A 36 -23.49 2.70 15.43
N LYS A 37 -24.19 3.63 16.08
CA LYS A 37 -25.21 3.37 17.08
C LYS A 37 -26.41 4.26 16.81
N ASP A 38 -27.62 3.69 16.86
CA ASP A 38 -28.88 4.39 16.63
C ASP A 38 -28.90 5.21 15.32
N GLY A 39 -28.29 4.65 14.24
CA GLY A 39 -28.18 5.29 12.93
C GLY A 39 -27.16 6.43 12.84
N GLN A 40 -26.40 6.69 13.89
CA GLN A 40 -25.38 7.75 13.93
C GLN A 40 -23.97 7.15 13.98
N ILE A 41 -23.03 7.75 13.26
CA ILE A 41 -21.60 7.42 13.37
C ILE A 41 -21.10 7.96 14.71
N ILE A 42 -20.67 7.08 15.62
CA ILE A 42 -20.12 7.45 16.92
C ILE A 42 -18.58 7.48 16.92
N ALA A 43 -17.94 6.76 15.99
CA ALA A 43 -16.49 6.81 15.79
C ALA A 43 -16.14 6.33 14.39
N GLU A 44 -15.05 6.87 13.86
CA GLU A 44 -14.39 6.35 12.66
C GLU A 44 -12.89 6.39 12.82
N ALA A 45 -12.20 5.38 12.30
CA ALA A 45 -10.75 5.32 12.33
C ALA A 45 -10.19 4.54 11.12
N VAL A 46 -8.91 4.77 10.87
CA VAL A 46 -8.12 4.07 9.85
C VAL A 46 -6.88 3.48 10.50
N THR A 47 -6.35 2.38 9.97
CA THR A 47 -5.05 1.86 10.39
C THR A 47 -4.04 3.00 10.49
N ALA A 48 -3.38 3.16 11.63
CA ALA A 48 -2.45 4.27 11.86
C ALA A 48 -1.24 4.21 10.91
N ILE A 49 -0.61 5.36 10.68
CA ILE A 49 0.66 5.46 9.97
C ILE A 49 1.68 4.53 10.66
N GLY A 50 2.45 3.78 9.88
CA GLY A 50 3.30 2.71 10.41
C GLY A 50 2.57 1.40 10.67
N GLY A 51 1.25 1.34 10.38
CA GLY A 51 0.45 0.11 10.39
C GLY A 51 -0.15 -0.30 11.74
N ARG A 52 0.06 0.47 12.81
CA ARG A 52 -0.52 0.23 14.14
C ARG A 52 -0.71 1.53 14.92
N PRO A 53 -1.78 1.62 15.76
CA PRO A 53 -2.85 0.64 16.00
C PRO A 53 -3.73 0.35 14.77
N HIS A 54 -4.46 -0.76 14.78
CA HIS A 54 -5.45 -1.07 13.76
C HIS A 54 -6.69 -0.16 13.89
N ALA A 55 -7.47 -0.06 12.80
CA ALA A 55 -8.63 0.83 12.74
C ALA A 55 -9.68 0.50 13.81
N GLU A 56 -9.99 -0.78 14.00
CA GLU A 56 -10.99 -1.24 14.95
C GLU A 56 -10.62 -0.79 16.38
N ARG A 57 -9.35 -0.99 16.77
CA ARG A 57 -8.88 -0.61 18.08
C ARG A 57 -9.02 0.90 18.33
N GLN A 58 -8.61 1.72 17.37
CA GLN A 58 -8.73 3.16 17.45
C GLN A 58 -10.19 3.62 17.51
N ALA A 59 -11.07 3.05 16.66
CA ALA A 59 -12.48 3.40 16.67
C ALA A 59 -13.15 3.04 17.99
N LEU A 60 -12.82 1.87 18.58
CA LEU A 60 -13.31 1.45 19.89
C LEU A 60 -12.83 2.36 21.01
N GLU A 61 -11.57 2.76 21.00
CA GLU A 61 -11.00 3.70 21.97
C GLU A 61 -11.65 5.10 21.89
N ILE A 62 -11.95 5.57 20.67
CA ILE A 62 -12.66 6.84 20.45
C ILE A 62 -14.10 6.76 20.97
N ALA A 63 -14.81 5.65 20.69
CA ALA A 63 -16.20 5.49 21.11
C ALA A 63 -16.36 5.21 22.61
N GLY A 64 -15.36 4.58 23.25
CA GLY A 64 -15.41 4.18 24.66
C GLY A 64 -16.66 3.32 24.95
N GLU A 65 -17.35 3.64 26.01
CA GLU A 65 -18.60 2.92 26.46
C GLU A 65 -19.74 2.99 25.43
N ALA A 66 -19.75 4.00 24.55
CA ALA A 66 -20.76 4.11 23.50
C ALA A 66 -20.67 2.96 22.48
N ALA A 67 -19.52 2.28 22.38
CA ALA A 67 -19.33 1.12 21.48
C ALA A 67 -20.23 -0.06 21.86
N ARG A 68 -20.65 -0.16 23.12
CA ARG A 68 -21.55 -1.23 23.58
C ARG A 68 -22.88 -1.20 22.85
N GLY A 69 -23.22 -2.33 22.22
CA GLY A 69 -24.42 -2.46 21.39
C GLY A 69 -24.34 -1.81 20.00
N ALA A 70 -23.21 -1.21 19.61
CA ALA A 70 -23.02 -0.60 18.31
C ALA A 70 -22.84 -1.65 17.19
N THR A 71 -22.94 -1.20 15.94
CA THR A 71 -22.55 -1.95 14.74
C THR A 71 -21.19 -1.43 14.26
N ALA A 72 -20.23 -2.33 14.04
CA ALA A 72 -18.94 -2.01 13.44
C ALA A 72 -18.92 -2.38 11.94
N TYR A 73 -18.62 -1.41 11.08
CA TYR A 73 -18.38 -1.62 9.65
C TYR A 73 -16.87 -1.59 9.41
N VAL A 74 -16.32 -2.71 8.94
CA VAL A 74 -14.86 -2.88 8.79
C VAL A 74 -14.53 -3.35 7.38
N THR A 75 -13.54 -2.73 6.75
CA THR A 75 -13.22 -3.01 5.34
C THR A 75 -12.51 -4.35 5.13
N LEU A 76 -11.91 -4.93 6.18
CA LEU A 76 -11.24 -6.23 6.15
C LEU A 76 -11.61 -7.02 7.42
N GLU A 77 -11.61 -8.35 7.34
CA GLU A 77 -11.84 -9.23 8.49
C GLU A 77 -10.99 -8.84 9.70
N PRO A 78 -11.57 -8.64 10.90
CA PRO A 78 -10.84 -8.33 12.12
C PRO A 78 -9.83 -9.43 12.46
N CYS A 79 -8.58 -9.04 12.75
CA CYS A 79 -7.51 -9.98 13.03
C CYS A 79 -7.81 -10.82 14.29
N SER A 80 -7.37 -12.11 14.24
CA SER A 80 -7.59 -13.12 15.28
C SER A 80 -6.31 -13.58 15.98
N HIS A 81 -5.13 -13.15 15.50
CA HIS A 81 -3.85 -13.58 16.05
C HIS A 81 -3.24 -12.53 16.98
N TRP A 82 -2.57 -13.01 18.02
CA TRP A 82 -1.77 -12.16 18.89
C TRP A 82 -0.54 -11.65 18.16
N GLY A 83 -0.38 -10.35 18.14
CA GLY A 83 0.78 -9.67 17.62
C GLY A 83 1.44 -8.82 18.71
N LYS A 84 1.79 -7.56 18.37
CA LYS A 84 2.23 -6.57 19.38
C LYS A 84 1.09 -6.09 20.27
N THR A 85 -0.15 -6.30 19.85
CA THR A 85 -1.40 -5.95 20.56
C THR A 85 -2.36 -7.13 20.49
N PRO A 86 -3.35 -7.20 21.42
CA PRO A 86 -4.43 -8.18 21.32
C PRO A 86 -5.16 -8.11 19.99
N PRO A 87 -5.76 -9.23 19.52
CA PRO A 87 -6.53 -9.29 18.29
C PRO A 87 -7.70 -8.30 18.28
N CYS A 88 -8.01 -7.72 17.11
CA CYS A 88 -9.15 -6.81 16.96
C CYS A 88 -10.50 -7.51 17.22
N ALA A 89 -10.63 -8.78 16.84
CA ALA A 89 -11.83 -9.57 17.16
C ALA A 89 -12.10 -9.61 18.68
N ASN A 90 -11.06 -9.83 19.48
CA ASN A 90 -11.19 -9.81 20.95
C ASN A 90 -11.54 -8.41 21.48
N ALA A 91 -10.98 -7.35 20.92
CA ALA A 91 -11.32 -5.99 21.32
C ALA A 91 -12.82 -5.66 21.01
N LEU A 92 -13.35 -6.07 19.86
CA LEU A 92 -14.76 -5.91 19.52
C LEU A 92 -15.67 -6.63 20.53
N VAL A 93 -15.28 -7.83 20.99
CA VAL A 93 -16.00 -8.57 22.04
C VAL A 93 -15.92 -7.82 23.38
N GLU A 94 -14.74 -7.38 23.80
CA GLU A 94 -14.48 -6.69 25.09
C GLU A 94 -15.34 -5.41 25.21
N TYR A 95 -15.42 -4.63 24.12
CA TYR A 95 -16.22 -3.40 24.07
C TYR A 95 -17.72 -3.66 23.91
N GLY A 96 -18.14 -4.93 23.73
CA GLY A 96 -19.54 -5.32 23.67
C GLY A 96 -20.27 -4.85 22.43
N VAL A 97 -19.59 -4.83 21.26
CA VAL A 97 -20.21 -4.54 19.96
C VAL A 97 -21.27 -5.61 19.65
N ALA A 98 -22.44 -5.22 19.16
CA ALA A 98 -23.54 -6.17 18.90
C ALA A 98 -23.49 -6.80 17.50
N ARG A 99 -22.96 -6.09 16.51
CA ARG A 99 -22.92 -6.52 15.11
C ARG A 99 -21.63 -6.06 14.44
N VAL A 100 -21.06 -6.91 13.59
CA VAL A 100 -19.90 -6.60 12.75
C VAL A 100 -20.22 -6.88 11.29
N VAL A 101 -20.09 -5.89 10.44
CA VAL A 101 -20.29 -5.97 9.00
C VAL A 101 -18.93 -5.80 8.32
N VAL A 102 -18.55 -6.76 7.49
CA VAL A 102 -17.22 -6.82 6.87
C VAL A 102 -17.32 -6.78 5.35
N ALA A 103 -16.47 -5.97 4.69
CA ALA A 103 -16.45 -5.91 3.24
C ALA A 103 -15.70 -7.09 2.63
N VAL A 104 -14.49 -7.40 3.11
CA VAL A 104 -13.58 -8.37 2.50
C VAL A 104 -13.03 -9.34 3.54
N ASP A 105 -13.06 -10.63 3.23
CA ASP A 105 -12.43 -11.67 4.04
C ASP A 105 -10.90 -11.57 3.94
N ASP A 106 -10.18 -11.79 5.04
CA ASP A 106 -8.71 -11.75 5.01
C ASP A 106 -8.15 -13.07 4.47
N PRO A 107 -7.35 -13.05 3.38
CA PRO A 107 -6.72 -14.24 2.83
C PRO A 107 -5.50 -14.72 3.64
N ASP A 108 -5.09 -14.02 4.68
CA ASP A 108 -4.00 -14.46 5.57
C ASP A 108 -4.46 -15.70 6.36
N GLU A 109 -3.76 -16.82 6.20
CA GLU A 109 -4.08 -18.12 6.84
C GLU A 109 -4.17 -18.03 8.37
N ARG A 110 -3.52 -17.04 8.98
CA ARG A 110 -3.57 -16.77 10.42
C ARG A 110 -4.89 -16.13 10.85
N VAL A 111 -5.63 -15.54 9.92
CA VAL A 111 -6.90 -14.82 10.15
C VAL A 111 -8.07 -15.61 9.58
N SER A 112 -8.13 -15.78 8.31
CA SER A 112 -9.07 -16.52 7.45
C SER A 112 -10.23 -17.23 8.17
N GLY A 113 -11.31 -16.50 8.50
CA GLY A 113 -12.49 -17.01 9.20
C GLY A 113 -12.37 -17.11 10.72
N ARG A 114 -11.18 -17.07 11.30
CA ARG A 114 -10.99 -17.18 12.76
C ARG A 114 -11.49 -15.97 13.51
N GLY A 115 -11.36 -14.77 12.92
CA GLY A 115 -11.92 -13.54 13.47
C GLY A 115 -13.45 -13.65 13.59
N TYR A 116 -14.10 -14.19 12.57
CA TYR A 116 -15.55 -14.41 12.59
C TYR A 116 -15.99 -15.44 13.63
N THR A 117 -15.21 -16.50 13.82
CA THR A 117 -15.49 -17.52 14.85
C THR A 117 -15.47 -16.89 16.24
N ILE A 118 -14.43 -16.12 16.60
CA ILE A 118 -14.33 -15.43 17.89
C ILE A 118 -15.53 -14.52 18.13
N LEU A 119 -15.95 -13.76 17.11
CA LEU A 119 -17.10 -12.84 17.21
C LEU A 119 -18.43 -13.60 17.40
N ARG A 120 -18.67 -14.66 16.61
CA ARG A 120 -19.89 -15.45 16.68
C ARG A 120 -20.01 -16.22 17.97
N ASP A 121 -18.93 -16.81 18.48
CA ASP A 121 -18.88 -17.52 19.76
C ASP A 121 -19.20 -16.59 20.94
N ALA A 122 -18.91 -15.30 20.81
CA ALA A 122 -19.28 -14.27 21.77
C ALA A 122 -20.71 -13.71 21.56
N GLY A 123 -21.51 -14.27 20.65
CA GLY A 123 -22.89 -13.85 20.36
C GLY A 123 -23.01 -12.61 19.48
N ILE A 124 -21.91 -12.14 18.84
CA ILE A 124 -21.93 -10.99 17.94
C ILE A 124 -22.45 -11.43 16.55
N VAL A 125 -23.39 -10.68 15.99
CA VAL A 125 -23.88 -10.90 14.63
C VAL A 125 -22.80 -10.51 13.62
N VAL A 126 -22.42 -11.43 12.72
CA VAL A 126 -21.37 -11.20 11.72
C VAL A 126 -21.94 -11.36 10.32
N GLU A 127 -21.86 -10.28 9.53
CA GLU A 127 -22.23 -10.24 8.12
C GLU A 127 -21.00 -9.92 7.27
N THR A 128 -20.88 -10.56 6.10
CA THR A 128 -19.69 -10.43 5.25
C THR A 128 -20.05 -10.14 3.80
N GLY A 129 -19.13 -9.48 3.08
CA GLY A 129 -19.25 -9.28 1.64
C GLY A 129 -20.00 -8.01 1.22
N LEU A 130 -20.33 -7.11 2.15
CA LEU A 130 -20.99 -5.86 1.81
C LEU A 130 -19.99 -4.92 1.11
N LEU A 131 -20.35 -4.44 -0.10
CA LEU A 131 -19.46 -3.66 -0.99
C LEU A 131 -18.10 -4.34 -1.20
N ARG A 132 -18.11 -5.66 -1.39
CA ARG A 132 -16.91 -6.51 -1.51
C ARG A 132 -15.95 -6.03 -2.60
N ASP A 133 -16.46 -5.65 -3.75
CA ASP A 133 -15.61 -5.27 -4.89
C ASP A 133 -14.95 -3.90 -4.68
N GLU A 134 -15.66 -2.96 -4.05
CA GLU A 134 -15.12 -1.68 -3.59
C GLU A 134 -14.02 -1.89 -2.54
N GLY A 135 -14.28 -2.73 -1.55
CA GLY A 135 -13.32 -3.12 -0.52
C GLY A 135 -12.07 -3.78 -1.12
N LYS A 136 -12.25 -4.70 -2.08
CA LYS A 136 -11.11 -5.31 -2.79
C LYS A 136 -10.29 -4.30 -3.58
N ARG A 137 -10.91 -3.31 -4.21
CA ARG A 137 -10.18 -2.23 -4.90
C ARG A 137 -9.36 -1.40 -3.91
N ALA A 138 -9.94 -1.03 -2.78
CA ALA A 138 -9.23 -0.29 -1.73
C ALA A 138 -8.06 -1.09 -1.14
N LEU A 139 -8.18 -2.41 -1.02
CA LEU A 139 -7.18 -3.32 -0.45
C LEU A 139 -6.29 -4.01 -1.50
N ALA A 140 -6.34 -3.59 -2.78
CA ALA A 140 -5.72 -4.30 -3.90
C ALA A 140 -4.22 -4.59 -3.69
N GLY A 141 -3.46 -3.67 -3.11
CA GLY A 141 -2.04 -3.85 -2.78
C GLY A 141 -1.82 -4.99 -1.80
N TYR A 142 -2.55 -4.97 -0.68
CA TYR A 142 -2.49 -6.00 0.35
C TYR A 142 -2.91 -7.37 -0.18
N LEU A 143 -4.09 -7.46 -0.80
CA LEU A 143 -4.65 -8.71 -1.33
C LEU A 143 -3.73 -9.33 -2.41
N THR A 144 -3.20 -8.51 -3.33
CA THR A 144 -2.27 -9.01 -4.36
C THR A 144 -1.02 -9.59 -3.73
N ARG A 145 -0.45 -8.93 -2.73
CA ARG A 145 0.73 -9.43 -2.02
C ARG A 145 0.44 -10.74 -1.27
N GLN A 146 -0.68 -10.81 -0.55
CA GLN A 146 -1.02 -12.02 0.21
C GLN A 146 -1.32 -13.20 -0.68
N MET A 147 -2.14 -13.02 -1.72
CA MET A 147 -2.60 -14.11 -2.58
C MET A 147 -1.60 -14.48 -3.68
N LYS A 148 -0.91 -13.48 -4.26
CA LYS A 148 -0.06 -13.68 -5.44
C LYS A 148 1.44 -13.55 -5.15
N LYS A 149 1.82 -13.20 -3.92
CA LYS A 149 3.22 -13.02 -3.47
C LYS A 149 4.03 -12.05 -4.35
N ARG A 150 3.37 -11.05 -4.92
CA ARG A 150 3.95 -10.01 -5.75
C ARG A 150 3.29 -8.66 -5.49
N PRO A 151 3.93 -7.52 -5.85
CA PRO A 151 3.31 -6.21 -5.73
C PRO A 151 2.07 -6.08 -6.63
N HIS A 152 1.15 -5.23 -6.22
CA HIS A 152 0.10 -4.70 -7.09
C HIS A 152 0.72 -3.60 -7.95
N VAL A 153 0.57 -3.71 -9.26
CA VAL A 153 1.17 -2.77 -10.22
C VAL A 153 0.06 -1.94 -10.87
N ILE A 154 0.22 -0.63 -10.83
CA ILE A 154 -0.64 0.34 -11.51
C ILE A 154 0.16 0.94 -12.65
N LEU A 155 -0.28 0.74 -13.89
CA LEU A 155 0.31 1.37 -15.06
C LEU A 155 -0.38 2.73 -15.31
N LYS A 156 0.39 3.83 -15.25
CA LYS A 156 -0.08 5.17 -15.60
C LYS A 156 0.62 5.65 -16.86
N LEU A 157 -0.16 6.00 -17.87
CA LEU A 157 0.32 6.60 -19.11
C LEU A 157 -0.38 7.96 -19.34
N ALA A 158 0.35 8.92 -19.91
CA ALA A 158 -0.24 10.09 -20.56
C ALA A 158 -0.08 9.90 -22.07
N VAL A 159 -1.19 9.99 -22.80
CA VAL A 159 -1.23 9.73 -24.24
C VAL A 159 -1.93 10.90 -24.90
N SER A 160 -1.33 11.47 -25.94
CA SER A 160 -1.92 12.52 -26.77
C SER A 160 -3.01 11.97 -27.69
N ALA A 161 -3.77 12.83 -28.34
CA ALA A 161 -4.86 12.41 -29.23
C ALA A 161 -4.38 11.58 -30.43
N ASP A 162 -3.14 11.76 -30.84
CA ASP A 162 -2.47 10.98 -31.91
C ASP A 162 -1.76 9.72 -31.39
N GLY A 163 -1.95 9.35 -30.11
CA GLY A 163 -1.43 8.12 -29.52
C GLY A 163 0.02 8.19 -29.02
N MET A 164 0.64 9.37 -28.99
CA MET A 164 2.02 9.54 -28.57
C MET A 164 2.15 9.79 -27.06
N ILE A 165 3.27 9.36 -26.47
CA ILE A 165 3.59 9.55 -25.04
C ILE A 165 4.64 10.67 -24.80
N GLY A 166 5.20 11.23 -25.87
CA GLY A 166 6.23 12.27 -25.85
C GLY A 166 6.81 12.50 -27.24
N ARG A 167 7.81 13.37 -27.33
CA ARG A 167 8.59 13.63 -28.55
C ARG A 167 10.08 13.48 -28.24
N GLU A 168 10.80 12.88 -29.16
CA GLU A 168 12.24 12.68 -29.00
C GLU A 168 12.98 14.05 -29.02
N GLY A 169 13.88 14.25 -28.05
CA GLY A 169 14.68 15.46 -27.93
C GLY A 169 14.00 16.67 -27.30
N GLU A 170 12.69 16.62 -27.02
CA GLU A 170 11.95 17.75 -26.43
C GLU A 170 11.82 17.68 -24.89
N GLY A 171 12.38 16.65 -24.25
CA GLY A 171 12.24 16.43 -22.80
C GLY A 171 10.78 16.10 -22.41
N GLN A 172 10.34 16.59 -21.26
CA GLN A 172 8.99 16.32 -20.77
C GLN A 172 7.93 17.16 -21.52
N VAL A 173 7.11 16.51 -22.34
CA VAL A 173 5.99 17.13 -23.04
C VAL A 173 4.74 17.13 -22.17
N ALA A 174 4.08 18.29 -22.03
CA ALA A 174 2.84 18.44 -21.26
C ALA A 174 1.63 17.97 -22.08
N ILE A 175 1.23 16.70 -21.92
CA ILE A 175 0.10 16.11 -22.61
C ILE A 175 -1.23 16.35 -21.87
N THR A 176 -1.20 16.40 -20.54
CA THR A 176 -2.39 16.50 -19.69
C THR A 176 -2.44 17.80 -18.89
N GLY A 177 -3.67 18.26 -18.59
CA GLY A 177 -3.93 19.50 -17.84
C GLY A 177 -3.61 19.39 -16.33
N ALA A 178 -3.89 20.50 -15.61
CA ALA A 178 -3.60 20.62 -14.18
C ALA A 178 -4.39 19.61 -13.34
N GLU A 179 -5.66 19.36 -13.66
CA GLU A 179 -6.52 18.42 -12.95
C GLU A 179 -5.98 16.99 -13.03
N SER A 180 -5.62 16.52 -14.23
CA SER A 180 -5.00 15.21 -14.40
C SER A 180 -3.67 15.10 -13.63
N ARG A 181 -2.87 16.16 -13.60
CA ARG A 181 -1.63 16.19 -12.82
C ARG A 181 -1.91 16.06 -11.31
N ARG A 182 -2.96 16.72 -10.79
CA ARG A 182 -3.39 16.58 -9.39
C ARG A 182 -3.73 15.13 -9.06
N VAL A 183 -4.56 14.49 -9.88
CA VAL A 183 -4.92 13.06 -9.72
C VAL A 183 -3.69 12.16 -9.75
N VAL A 184 -2.71 12.43 -10.61
CA VAL A 184 -1.44 11.67 -10.65
C VAL A 184 -0.63 11.83 -9.36
N HIS A 185 -0.60 13.01 -8.78
CA HIS A 185 0.07 13.22 -7.49
C HIS A 185 -0.65 12.53 -6.34
N GLU A 186 -1.98 12.52 -6.33
CA GLU A 186 -2.79 11.77 -5.37
C GLU A 186 -2.57 10.26 -5.49
N LEU A 187 -2.55 9.73 -6.72
CA LEU A 187 -2.22 8.33 -6.98
C LEU A 187 -0.81 7.99 -6.47
N ARG A 188 0.15 8.85 -6.76
CA ARG A 188 1.54 8.68 -6.30
C ARG A 188 1.65 8.65 -4.78
N ALA A 189 0.89 9.51 -4.08
CA ALA A 189 0.86 9.56 -2.62
C ALA A 189 0.27 8.30 -1.94
N ARG A 190 -0.39 7.42 -2.72
CA ARG A 190 -0.98 6.16 -2.26
C ARG A 190 -0.13 4.93 -2.62
N CYS A 191 0.99 5.12 -3.31
CA CYS A 191 1.86 4.04 -3.74
C CYS A 191 3.12 3.96 -2.85
N ASP A 192 3.61 2.75 -2.60
CA ASP A 192 4.87 2.53 -1.87
C ASP A 192 6.09 2.84 -2.74
N GLY A 193 5.99 2.62 -4.06
CA GLY A 193 7.05 2.86 -5.03
C GLY A 193 6.53 3.42 -6.36
N ILE A 194 7.39 4.23 -7.02
CA ILE A 194 7.19 4.67 -8.40
C ILE A 194 8.37 4.22 -9.25
N LEU A 195 8.08 3.55 -10.36
CA LEU A 195 9.09 2.93 -11.20
C LEU A 195 9.10 3.57 -12.60
N VAL A 196 10.30 3.88 -13.09
CA VAL A 196 10.55 4.34 -14.46
C VAL A 196 11.74 3.60 -15.06
N GLY A 197 11.80 3.53 -16.39
CA GLY A 197 12.99 3.09 -17.11
C GLY A 197 14.06 4.18 -17.19
N ILE A 198 15.33 3.76 -17.41
CA ILE A 198 16.46 4.71 -17.51
C ILE A 198 16.27 5.75 -18.62
N ARG A 199 15.71 5.37 -19.77
CA ARG A 199 15.45 6.32 -20.86
C ARG A 199 14.53 7.46 -20.44
N THR A 200 13.46 7.16 -19.70
CA THR A 200 12.57 8.18 -19.14
C THR A 200 13.30 9.06 -18.11
N ALA A 201 14.13 8.44 -17.25
CA ALA A 201 14.89 9.19 -16.26
C ALA A 201 15.88 10.16 -16.91
N ILE A 202 16.52 9.79 -18.02
CA ILE A 202 17.45 10.65 -18.77
C ILE A 202 16.69 11.73 -19.56
N ALA A 203 15.64 11.35 -20.30
CA ALA A 203 14.93 12.26 -21.18
C ALA A 203 14.17 13.37 -20.41
N ASP A 204 13.50 13.00 -19.31
CA ASP A 204 12.59 13.89 -18.59
C ASP A 204 13.25 14.55 -17.36
N ASP A 205 14.37 14.02 -16.89
CA ASP A 205 14.99 14.38 -15.59
C ASP A 205 13.95 14.64 -14.48
N PRO A 206 13.09 13.66 -14.19
CA PRO A 206 11.92 13.87 -13.35
C PRO A 206 12.27 13.83 -11.87
N GLU A 207 11.49 14.53 -11.04
CA GLU A 207 11.61 14.40 -9.58
C GLU A 207 10.92 13.16 -9.02
N LEU A 208 9.80 12.74 -9.59
CA LEU A 208 8.93 11.63 -9.17
C LEU A 208 8.41 11.75 -7.73
N THR A 209 8.37 12.96 -7.18
CA THR A 209 7.89 13.26 -5.83
C THR A 209 6.40 13.65 -5.83
N VAL A 210 5.77 13.63 -4.65
CA VAL A 210 4.44 14.23 -4.45
C VAL A 210 4.61 15.73 -4.24
N ARG A 211 3.86 16.54 -5.01
CA ARG A 211 3.88 18.01 -4.96
C ARG A 211 2.47 18.56 -4.77
N ILE A 212 1.81 18.07 -3.73
CA ILE A 212 0.54 18.59 -3.21
C ILE A 212 0.84 19.11 -1.81
N ALA A 213 0.41 20.33 -1.52
CA ALA A 213 0.62 20.98 -0.23
C ALA A 213 0.14 20.09 0.93
N GLY A 214 1.01 19.85 1.90
CA GLY A 214 0.76 19.00 3.07
C GLY A 214 0.89 17.49 2.80
N MET A 215 1.20 17.05 1.57
CA MET A 215 1.39 15.63 1.21
C MET A 215 2.81 15.31 0.73
N GLU A 216 3.77 16.20 0.81
CA GLU A 216 5.11 16.05 0.25
C GLU A 216 5.83 14.83 0.85
N ARG A 217 5.62 14.58 2.14
CA ARG A 217 6.18 13.42 2.88
C ARG A 217 5.60 12.06 2.45
N ARG A 218 4.55 12.06 1.62
CA ARG A 218 3.97 10.85 1.01
C ARG A 218 4.64 10.48 -0.30
N SER A 219 5.80 11.04 -0.60
CA SER A 219 6.54 10.67 -1.81
C SER A 219 6.99 9.21 -1.74
N PRO A 220 6.66 8.38 -2.74
CA PRO A 220 7.03 6.96 -2.77
C PRO A 220 8.53 6.79 -3.00
N VAL A 221 9.04 5.60 -2.70
CA VAL A 221 10.39 5.20 -3.10
C VAL A 221 10.49 5.23 -4.62
N ARG A 222 11.51 5.91 -5.15
CA ARG A 222 11.72 6.06 -6.60
C ARG A 222 12.59 4.92 -7.10
N ILE A 223 12.15 4.22 -8.14
CA ILE A 223 12.84 3.04 -8.68
C ILE A 223 13.17 3.31 -10.14
N VAL A 224 14.45 3.18 -10.51
CA VAL A 224 14.91 3.29 -11.88
C VAL A 224 15.41 1.95 -12.36
N LEU A 225 14.81 1.43 -13.43
CA LEU A 225 15.33 0.25 -14.11
C LEU A 225 16.47 0.69 -15.01
N ASP A 226 17.70 0.45 -14.57
CA ASP A 226 18.92 0.89 -15.22
C ASP A 226 19.95 -0.23 -15.27
N ARG A 227 19.99 -0.92 -16.39
CA ARG A 227 20.82 -2.10 -16.58
C ARG A 227 22.32 -1.79 -16.67
N GLN A 228 22.67 -0.60 -17.14
CA GLN A 228 24.07 -0.21 -17.43
C GLN A 228 24.59 0.85 -16.50
N PHE A 229 23.78 1.26 -15.48
CA PHE A 229 24.11 2.36 -14.56
C PHE A 229 24.38 3.68 -15.27
N GLU A 230 23.49 4.03 -16.20
CA GLU A 230 23.57 5.25 -17.01
C GLU A 230 22.89 6.46 -16.34
N LEU A 231 22.25 6.27 -15.17
CA LEU A 231 21.58 7.36 -14.46
C LEU A 231 22.57 8.49 -14.16
N PRO A 232 22.36 9.72 -14.68
CA PRO A 232 23.28 10.81 -14.48
C PRO A 232 23.39 11.21 -13.00
N LEU A 233 24.62 11.39 -12.50
CA LEU A 233 24.87 11.78 -11.11
C LEU A 233 24.26 13.14 -10.76
N MET A 234 24.12 14.02 -11.74
CA MET A 234 23.54 15.36 -11.59
C MET A 234 22.03 15.40 -11.80
N SER A 235 21.37 14.25 -12.05
CA SER A 235 19.91 14.17 -12.19
C SER A 235 19.21 14.61 -10.90
N LYS A 236 17.99 15.15 -11.03
CA LYS A 236 17.14 15.52 -9.89
C LYS A 236 16.89 14.33 -8.96
N LEU A 237 16.77 13.12 -9.53
CA LEU A 237 16.62 11.87 -8.76
C LEU A 237 17.79 11.66 -7.80
N VAL A 238 19.02 11.75 -8.28
CA VAL A 238 20.23 11.53 -7.48
C VAL A 238 20.43 12.65 -6.47
N ARG A 239 20.30 13.91 -6.89
CA ARG A 239 20.51 15.07 -6.01
C ARG A 239 19.57 15.12 -4.82
N SER A 240 18.33 14.66 -5.00
CA SER A 240 17.30 14.61 -3.94
C SER A 240 17.19 13.24 -3.25
N ALA A 241 18.15 12.33 -3.46
CA ALA A 241 18.08 10.95 -2.93
C ALA A 241 18.14 10.87 -1.40
N ARG A 242 18.68 11.90 -0.73
CA ARG A 242 18.69 12.00 0.74
C ARG A 242 17.32 12.34 1.32
N GLU A 243 16.48 13.06 0.57
CA GLU A 243 15.14 13.47 0.98
C GLU A 243 14.11 12.39 0.64
N VAL A 244 14.14 11.90 -0.60
CA VAL A 244 13.27 10.80 -1.07
C VAL A 244 14.16 9.70 -1.66
N PRO A 245 14.12 8.47 -1.12
CA PRO A 245 15.00 7.38 -1.55
C PRO A 245 14.89 7.04 -3.04
N VAL A 246 16.04 6.69 -3.65
CA VAL A 246 16.13 6.19 -5.02
C VAL A 246 16.78 4.82 -5.02
N ILE A 247 16.16 3.86 -5.69
CA ILE A 247 16.70 2.53 -5.95
C ILE A 247 17.03 2.45 -7.43
N VAL A 248 18.29 2.14 -7.75
CA VAL A 248 18.72 1.80 -9.10
C VAL A 248 18.76 0.28 -9.22
N ALA A 249 17.87 -0.28 -10.04
CA ALA A 249 17.77 -1.72 -10.22
C ALA A 249 18.44 -2.15 -11.54
N ALA A 250 19.59 -2.81 -11.42
CA ALA A 250 20.25 -3.48 -12.53
C ALA A 250 19.88 -4.98 -12.50
N LEU A 251 18.99 -5.39 -13.38
CA LEU A 251 18.65 -6.80 -13.52
C LEU A 251 19.71 -7.50 -14.39
N PRO A 252 20.29 -8.62 -13.94
CA PRO A 252 21.21 -9.38 -14.78
C PRO A 252 20.49 -9.90 -16.02
N PRO A 253 21.20 -10.06 -17.18
CA PRO A 253 20.60 -10.55 -18.43
C PRO A 253 19.84 -11.87 -18.31
N SER A 254 20.27 -12.74 -17.41
CA SER A 254 19.68 -14.07 -17.16
C SER A 254 18.38 -14.04 -16.35
N ALA A 255 17.95 -12.89 -15.83
CA ALA A 255 16.72 -12.77 -15.05
C ALA A 255 15.47 -12.55 -15.91
N LEU A 256 15.63 -12.31 -17.23
CA LEU A 256 14.52 -12.14 -18.17
C LEU A 256 14.40 -13.38 -19.05
N PRO A 257 13.26 -14.11 -19.02
CA PRO A 257 13.03 -15.24 -19.92
C PRO A 257 13.15 -14.79 -21.39
N GLY A 258 13.99 -15.46 -22.17
CA GLY A 258 14.13 -15.23 -23.63
C GLY A 258 15.23 -14.24 -24.05
N ILE A 259 16.01 -13.68 -23.14
CA ILE A 259 17.16 -12.85 -23.50
C ILE A 259 18.44 -13.64 -23.29
N SER A 260 19.10 -14.05 -24.38
CA SER A 260 20.42 -14.69 -24.35
C SER A 260 21.48 -13.72 -23.79
N PRO A 261 22.39 -14.17 -22.93
CA PRO A 261 23.45 -13.31 -22.41
C PRO A 261 24.38 -12.92 -23.56
N SER A 262 24.41 -11.64 -23.91
CA SER A 262 25.47 -11.11 -24.78
C SER A 262 26.82 -11.27 -24.06
N ARG A 263 27.77 -11.92 -24.72
CA ARG A 263 29.13 -12.19 -24.21
C ARG A 263 29.79 -10.89 -23.72
N GLY A 264 30.24 -10.95 -22.47
CA GLY A 264 31.41 -10.28 -21.95
C GLY A 264 31.44 -8.76 -22.01
N ARG A 265 30.95 -8.10 -20.95
CA ARG A 265 31.63 -6.91 -20.39
C ARG A 265 31.70 -7.06 -18.89
N SER A 266 32.94 -6.97 -18.36
CA SER A 266 33.24 -6.97 -16.95
C SER A 266 32.38 -5.94 -16.21
N ALA A 267 31.82 -6.33 -15.07
CA ALA A 267 31.13 -5.43 -14.17
C ALA A 267 32.09 -4.27 -13.79
N ARG A 268 31.94 -3.12 -14.44
CA ARG A 268 32.60 -1.90 -13.97
C ARG A 268 31.96 -1.55 -12.63
N ARG A 269 32.77 -1.35 -11.61
CA ARG A 269 32.31 -0.85 -10.30
C ARG A 269 31.56 0.47 -10.54
N CYS A 270 30.29 0.49 -10.19
CA CYS A 270 29.43 1.65 -10.35
C CYS A 270 29.87 2.77 -9.41
N PRO A 271 30.20 3.97 -9.89
CA PRO A 271 30.51 5.13 -9.04
C PRO A 271 29.35 5.49 -8.09
N LEU A 272 28.11 5.20 -8.49
CA LEU A 272 26.90 5.42 -7.67
C LEU A 272 26.89 4.60 -6.38
N ALA A 273 27.51 3.41 -6.35
CA ALA A 273 27.55 2.57 -5.15
C ALA A 273 28.38 3.19 -4.01
N GLN A 274 29.23 4.16 -4.30
CA GLN A 274 30.02 4.87 -3.30
C GLN A 274 29.32 6.12 -2.73
N ILE A 275 28.32 6.65 -3.43
CA ILE A 275 27.62 7.89 -3.07
C ILE A 275 26.27 7.60 -2.40
N LEU A 276 25.62 6.50 -2.77
CA LEU A 276 24.37 6.05 -2.17
C LEU A 276 24.71 5.21 -0.92
N ASN A 277 24.25 5.70 0.23
CA ASN A 277 24.41 5.06 1.54
C ASN A 277 24.20 3.53 1.43
N PRO A 278 25.03 2.66 2.07
CA PRO A 278 25.16 1.22 1.79
C PRO A 278 23.92 0.37 2.07
N PHE A 279 22.76 0.95 2.33
CA PHE A 279 21.58 0.21 2.77
C PHE A 279 20.58 -0.22 1.67
N LEU A 280 20.83 0.04 0.39
CA LEU A 280 19.85 -0.33 -0.64
C LEU A 280 20.46 -0.83 -1.97
N ILE A 281 21.38 -1.77 -1.89
CA ILE A 281 21.62 -2.69 -2.99
C ILE A 281 20.70 -3.89 -2.74
N LEU A 282 19.53 -3.93 -3.37
CA LEU A 282 18.73 -5.13 -3.42
C LEU A 282 19.52 -6.19 -4.18
N GLN A 283 20.17 -7.11 -3.44
CA GLN A 283 20.51 -8.39 -4.00
C GLN A 283 19.23 -9.07 -4.51
N PRO A 284 19.27 -9.83 -5.60
CA PRO A 284 18.11 -10.54 -6.07
C PRO A 284 17.56 -11.38 -4.93
N LEU A 285 16.26 -11.26 -4.67
CA LEU A 285 15.51 -12.14 -3.78
C LEU A 285 15.71 -13.56 -4.27
N MET A 286 16.67 -14.26 -3.70
CA MET A 286 16.80 -15.71 -3.80
C MET A 286 15.63 -16.29 -3.00
N LEU A 287 14.61 -16.74 -3.70
CA LEU A 287 13.60 -17.64 -3.16
C LEU A 287 14.28 -18.91 -2.67
N GLY A 288 14.29 -19.10 -1.36
CA GLY A 288 14.61 -20.34 -0.71
C GLY A 288 16.07 -20.54 -0.30
N LYS A 289 16.38 -20.13 0.96
CA LYS A 289 17.16 -20.94 1.91
C LYS A 289 16.92 -20.38 3.32
N THR A 290 16.40 -21.23 4.18
CA THR A 290 16.27 -21.06 5.62
C THR A 290 17.60 -20.71 6.25
N VAL A 291 17.65 -19.60 6.99
CA VAL A 291 18.77 -19.25 7.87
C VAL A 291 18.55 -20.00 9.20
N PRO A 292 19.50 -20.80 9.68
CA PRO A 292 19.39 -21.42 11.00
C PRO A 292 19.63 -20.37 12.10
N HIS A 293 18.73 -20.33 13.06
CA HIS A 293 18.87 -19.60 14.32
C HIS A 293 20.15 -20.06 15.04
N ARG A 294 21.09 -19.16 15.27
CA ARG A 294 22.11 -19.31 16.31
C ARG A 294 21.68 -18.42 17.47
N SER A 295 21.42 -19.06 18.61
CA SER A 295 21.31 -18.39 19.90
C SER A 295 22.70 -17.94 20.36
N PRO A 296 22.86 -16.76 20.97
CA PRO A 296 24.09 -16.36 21.63
C PRO A 296 24.21 -17.00 23.04
N PRO A 297 25.45 -17.05 23.58
CA PRO A 297 25.74 -17.70 24.84
C PRO A 297 25.17 -17.06 26.07
#